data_1e7259dcc55363629585bd2b825a910f
#
_entry.id   1e7259dcc55363629585bd2b825a910f
#
_cell.length_a   1.000
_cell.length_b   1.000
_cell.length_c   1.000
_cell.angle_alpha   90.00
_cell.angle_beta   90.00
_cell.angle_gamma   90.00
#
_symmetry.space_group_name_H-M   'P 1'
#
loop_
_entity.id
_entity.type
_entity.pdbx_description
1 polymer ?
#
loop_
_entity_poly.entity_id
_entity_poly.type
_entity_poly.pdbx_seq_one_letter_code
_entity_poly.pdbx_strand_id
1 'polypeptide(L)'
;MRLSNLTWPKAEEYFRAHDTVLIGIGSIECHGRHMPLGTDTLIPDFLLDKIEQKSDVLICPTIPYGATESLCDYPGTINLGTELLYQVLGRVCDSLFQHGARRFVILNGHGGNIKSIDRVGYDIQRKGGILAELNWWLMAWDMDPAWKGGHGGGEETAAILGIDPSLVDQSEVAGPMKLHDVSD
;
A
#
# COMPACT_ATOMS: atom_id res chain seq x y z
N MET A 1 14.62 8.42 3.36
CA MET A 1 15.57 7.37 3.87
C MET A 1 14.81 6.12 4.27
N ARG A 2 15.41 4.91 4.15
CA ARG A 2 14.75 3.63 4.45
C ARG A 2 15.09 3.16 5.86
N LEU A 3 14.08 2.88 6.70
CA LEU A 3 14.27 2.36 8.06
C LEU A 3 15.08 1.06 8.07
N SER A 4 14.84 0.17 7.12
CA SER A 4 15.58 -1.11 6.99
C SER A 4 17.07 -0.95 6.78
N ASN A 5 17.54 0.22 6.34
CA ASN A 5 18.94 0.50 6.04
C ASN A 5 19.64 1.25 7.19
N LEU A 6 18.89 1.58 8.27
CA LEU A 6 19.44 2.29 9.41
C LEU A 6 19.90 1.31 10.50
N THR A 7 20.96 1.72 11.19
CA THR A 7 21.28 1.13 12.50
C THR A 7 20.34 1.73 13.55
N TRP A 8 20.10 1.04 14.66
CA TRP A 8 19.21 1.54 15.70
C TRP A 8 19.61 2.92 16.27
N PRO A 9 20.90 3.29 16.43
CA PRO A 9 21.24 4.65 16.87
C PRO A 9 20.84 5.73 15.87
N LYS A 10 20.95 5.45 14.56
CA LYS A 10 20.49 6.39 13.51
C LYS A 10 18.94 6.52 13.49
N ALA A 11 18.22 5.45 13.76
CA ALA A 11 16.78 5.52 13.92
C ALA A 11 16.39 6.34 15.16
N GLU A 12 17.09 6.19 16.28
CA GLU A 12 16.90 7.02 17.48
C GLU A 12 17.16 8.50 17.20
N GLU A 13 18.24 8.82 16.46
CA GLU A 13 18.56 10.19 16.04
C GLU A 13 17.41 10.79 15.20
N TYR A 14 16.86 10.02 14.27
CA TYR A 14 15.72 10.45 13.47
C TYR A 14 14.54 10.81 14.37
N PHE A 15 14.14 9.93 15.29
CA PHE A 15 12.97 10.14 16.15
C PHE A 15 13.16 11.24 17.22
N ARG A 16 14.39 11.66 17.49
CA ARG A 16 14.64 12.87 18.32
C ARG A 16 14.31 14.16 17.59
N ALA A 17 14.41 14.17 16.26
CA ALA A 17 14.23 15.37 15.43
C ALA A 17 12.91 15.34 14.64
N HIS A 18 12.37 14.16 14.37
CA HIS A 18 11.22 13.94 13.50
C HIS A 18 10.24 12.93 14.10
N ASP A 19 8.96 13.09 13.80
CA ASP A 19 7.89 12.22 14.28
C ASP A 19 7.03 11.65 13.14
N THR A 20 7.42 11.86 11.88
CA THR A 20 6.67 11.42 10.70
C THR A 20 7.28 10.16 10.11
N VAL A 21 6.45 9.17 9.82
CA VAL A 21 6.85 7.93 9.13
C VAL A 21 5.92 7.66 7.95
N LEU A 22 6.48 7.07 6.89
CA LEU A 22 5.76 6.67 5.69
C LEU A 22 5.82 5.15 5.54
N ILE A 23 4.68 4.50 5.38
CA ILE A 23 4.53 3.05 5.27
C ILE A 23 3.79 2.72 3.98
N GLY A 24 4.39 1.91 3.11
CA GLY A 24 3.68 1.32 1.98
C GLY A 24 2.84 0.13 2.45
N ILE A 25 1.68 -0.06 1.84
CA ILE A 25 0.86 -1.26 2.03
C ILE A 25 0.24 -1.66 0.71
N GLY A 26 0.37 -2.91 0.35
CA GLY A 26 -0.13 -3.46 -0.90
C GLY A 26 -0.97 -4.71 -0.71
N SER A 27 -1.00 -5.52 -1.76
CA SER A 27 -1.53 -6.87 -1.75
C SER A 27 -0.76 -7.77 -2.71
N ILE A 28 -1.03 -9.06 -2.63
CA ILE A 28 -0.70 -10.05 -3.63
C ILE A 28 -2.02 -10.67 -4.07
N GLU A 29 -2.53 -10.25 -5.22
CA GLU A 29 -3.82 -10.68 -5.71
C GLU A 29 -3.93 -10.67 -7.25
N CYS A 30 -4.95 -11.34 -7.77
CA CYS A 30 -5.24 -11.35 -9.21
C CYS A 30 -5.52 -9.94 -9.74
N HIS A 31 -4.85 -9.54 -10.80
CA HIS A 31 -5.07 -8.30 -11.57
C HIS A 31 -5.34 -8.60 -13.05
N GLY A 32 -6.37 -9.39 -13.31
CA GLY A 32 -6.63 -9.91 -14.63
C GLY A 32 -5.62 -11.00 -15.01
N ARG A 33 -5.54 -11.32 -16.31
CA ARG A 33 -4.61 -12.32 -16.84
C ARG A 33 -3.28 -11.71 -17.28
N HIS A 34 -3.20 -10.39 -17.36
CA HIS A 34 -2.13 -9.64 -17.99
C HIS A 34 -1.15 -8.96 -17.03
N MET A 35 -1.52 -8.76 -15.77
CA MET A 35 -0.67 -8.07 -14.78
C MET A 35 -0.16 -9.01 -13.68
N PRO A 36 0.97 -8.67 -13.06
CA PRO A 36 1.53 -9.46 -11.98
C PRO A 36 0.63 -9.42 -10.73
N LEU A 37 0.66 -10.49 -9.94
CA LEU A 37 -0.06 -10.56 -8.66
C LEU A 37 0.37 -9.48 -7.66
N GLY A 38 1.59 -8.97 -7.79
CA GLY A 38 2.16 -7.94 -6.92
C GLY A 38 1.85 -6.50 -7.34
N THR A 39 0.95 -6.26 -8.26
CA THR A 39 0.61 -4.91 -8.78
C THR A 39 0.45 -3.89 -7.65
N ASP A 40 -0.37 -4.20 -6.65
CA ASP A 40 -0.68 -3.33 -5.51
C ASP A 40 0.50 -3.09 -4.56
N THR A 41 1.56 -3.88 -4.66
CA THR A 41 2.79 -3.69 -3.91
C THR A 41 3.85 -2.96 -4.74
N LEU A 42 3.98 -3.32 -6.02
CA LEU A 42 4.96 -2.74 -6.93
C LEU A 42 4.74 -1.25 -7.15
N ILE A 43 3.48 -0.82 -7.27
CA ILE A 43 3.15 0.59 -7.50
C ILE A 43 3.52 1.45 -6.27
N PRO A 44 3.08 1.14 -5.03
CA PRO A 44 3.56 1.85 -3.85
C PRO A 44 5.07 1.83 -3.69
N ASP A 45 5.74 0.71 -3.91
CA ASP A 45 7.19 0.61 -3.79
C ASP A 45 7.90 1.56 -4.75
N PHE A 46 7.46 1.61 -6.01
CA PHE A 46 7.99 2.55 -7.01
C PHE A 46 7.77 4.02 -6.59
N LEU A 47 6.59 4.33 -6.08
CA LEU A 47 6.29 5.69 -5.60
C LEU A 47 7.14 6.05 -4.38
N LEU A 48 7.34 5.10 -3.45
CA LEU A 48 8.21 5.28 -2.28
C LEU A 48 9.67 5.55 -2.69
N ASP A 49 10.17 4.88 -3.74
CA ASP A 49 11.51 5.16 -4.29
C ASP A 49 11.62 6.58 -4.86
N LYS A 50 10.57 7.09 -5.49
CA LYS A 50 10.53 8.49 -5.97
C LYS A 50 10.44 9.50 -4.83
N ILE A 51 9.70 9.18 -3.77
CA ILE A 51 9.58 10.01 -2.56
C ILE A 51 10.93 10.07 -1.83
N GLU A 52 11.64 8.94 -1.70
CA GLU A 52 12.96 8.90 -1.07
C GLU A 52 13.97 9.86 -1.72
N GLN A 53 13.90 10.01 -3.04
CA GLN A 53 14.78 10.92 -3.78
C GLN A 53 14.51 12.41 -3.52
N LYS A 54 13.34 12.73 -2.93
CA LYS A 54 12.84 14.12 -2.79
C LYS A 54 12.51 14.51 -1.36
N SER A 55 12.64 13.61 -0.40
CA SER A 55 12.21 13.82 0.98
C SER A 55 13.09 13.06 1.97
N ASP A 56 13.30 13.67 3.14
CA ASP A 56 14.02 13.05 4.26
C ASP A 56 13.12 12.21 5.17
N VAL A 57 11.85 12.00 4.79
CA VAL A 57 10.91 11.20 5.57
C VAL A 57 11.43 9.76 5.76
N LEU A 58 11.22 9.22 6.96
CA LEU A 58 11.54 7.83 7.26
C LEU A 58 10.52 6.91 6.61
N ILE A 59 10.98 6.07 5.67
CA ILE A 59 10.17 5.11 4.93
C ILE A 59 10.37 3.73 5.54
N CYS A 60 9.29 3.13 6.03
CA CYS A 60 9.27 1.76 6.53
C CYS A 60 9.21 0.74 5.37
N PRO A 61 9.62 -0.51 5.60
CA PRO A 61 9.37 -1.59 4.64
C PRO A 61 7.87 -1.69 4.32
N THR A 62 7.55 -1.90 3.05
CA THR A 62 6.17 -2.08 2.61
C THR A 62 5.60 -3.38 3.18
N ILE A 63 4.33 -3.36 3.60
CA ILE A 63 3.56 -4.54 3.97
C ILE A 63 2.97 -5.11 2.67
N PRO A 64 3.49 -6.24 2.13
CA PRO A 64 3.13 -6.68 0.79
C PRO A 64 1.85 -7.53 0.73
N TYR A 65 1.26 -7.86 1.88
CA TYR A 65 0.06 -8.69 1.96
C TYR A 65 -1.11 -7.89 2.51
N GLY A 66 -2.26 -7.99 1.83
CA GLY A 66 -3.46 -7.20 2.10
C GLY A 66 -4.70 -8.03 2.45
N ALA A 67 -5.83 -7.34 2.51
CA ALA A 67 -7.15 -7.90 2.69
C ALA A 67 -7.81 -8.10 1.31
N THR A 68 -7.75 -9.32 0.77
CA THR A 68 -8.09 -9.66 -0.61
C THR A 68 -9.23 -10.68 -0.69
N GLU A 69 -10.23 -10.52 0.18
CA GLU A 69 -11.33 -11.47 0.34
C GLU A 69 -12.06 -11.77 -0.97
N SER A 70 -12.31 -10.76 -1.80
CA SER A 70 -13.06 -10.89 -3.06
C SER A 70 -12.32 -11.65 -4.17
N LEU A 71 -11.01 -11.84 -4.04
CA LEU A 71 -10.15 -12.46 -5.06
C LEU A 71 -9.40 -13.69 -4.55
N CYS A 72 -9.72 -14.19 -3.36
CA CYS A 72 -9.00 -15.27 -2.71
C CYS A 72 -9.04 -16.61 -3.48
N ASP A 73 -9.99 -16.79 -4.39
CA ASP A 73 -10.10 -18.00 -5.20
C ASP A 73 -9.14 -18.05 -6.40
N TYR A 74 -8.52 -16.92 -6.74
CA TYR A 74 -7.53 -16.91 -7.81
C TYR A 74 -6.17 -17.45 -7.33
N PRO A 75 -5.57 -18.40 -8.07
CA PRO A 75 -4.29 -18.96 -7.69
C PRO A 75 -3.20 -17.91 -7.51
N GLY A 76 -2.50 -17.97 -6.38
CA GLY A 76 -1.44 -17.03 -6.02
C GLY A 76 -1.92 -15.81 -5.21
N THR A 77 -3.22 -15.55 -5.10
CA THR A 77 -3.75 -14.53 -4.19
C THR A 77 -3.51 -14.95 -2.74
N ILE A 78 -3.01 -14.01 -1.92
CA ILE A 78 -2.73 -14.23 -0.50
C ILE A 78 -3.60 -13.27 0.31
N ASN A 79 -4.60 -13.81 1.00
CA ASN A 79 -5.52 -13.02 1.80
C ASN A 79 -5.18 -13.10 3.29
N LEU A 80 -4.84 -11.95 3.90
CA LEU A 80 -4.75 -11.83 5.35
C LEU A 80 -6.12 -11.63 6.00
N GLY A 81 -7.08 -11.09 5.26
CA GLY A 81 -8.33 -10.60 5.81
C GLY A 81 -8.18 -9.30 6.59
N THR A 82 -9.30 -8.58 6.68
CA THR A 82 -9.34 -7.25 7.29
C THR A 82 -8.87 -7.25 8.75
N GLU A 83 -9.24 -8.26 9.53
CA GLU A 83 -8.92 -8.30 10.97
C GLU A 83 -7.43 -8.54 11.23
N LEU A 84 -6.81 -9.51 10.55
CA LEU A 84 -5.39 -9.78 10.74
C LEU A 84 -4.53 -8.63 10.21
N LEU A 85 -4.90 -8.04 9.07
CA LEU A 85 -4.22 -6.87 8.52
C LEU A 85 -4.27 -5.69 9.49
N TYR A 86 -5.43 -5.40 10.10
CA TYR A 86 -5.55 -4.39 11.15
C TYR A 86 -4.58 -4.65 12.32
N GLN A 87 -4.48 -5.91 12.77
CA GLN A 87 -3.55 -6.27 13.87
C GLN A 87 -2.09 -6.09 13.46
N VAL A 88 -1.70 -6.51 12.25
CA VAL A 88 -0.33 -6.37 11.75
C VAL A 88 0.05 -4.89 11.63
N LEU A 89 -0.75 -4.09 10.90
CA LEU A 89 -0.49 -2.67 10.73
C LEU A 89 -0.50 -1.92 12.06
N GLY A 90 -1.46 -2.25 12.93
CA GLY A 90 -1.55 -1.66 14.27
C GLY A 90 -0.29 -1.92 15.10
N ARG A 91 0.25 -3.15 15.08
CA ARG A 91 1.50 -3.49 15.79
C ARG A 91 2.70 -2.76 15.23
N VAL A 92 2.79 -2.60 13.91
CA VAL A 92 3.85 -1.79 13.29
C VAL A 92 3.76 -0.34 13.75
N CYS A 93 2.57 0.26 13.67
CA CYS A 93 2.36 1.64 14.11
C CYS A 93 2.62 1.83 15.61
N ASP A 94 2.18 0.90 16.47
CA ASP A 94 2.41 0.96 17.91
C ASP A 94 3.89 0.93 18.27
N SER A 95 4.65 0.06 17.59
CA SER A 95 6.10 -0.02 17.79
C SER A 95 6.80 1.28 17.42
N LEU A 96 6.42 1.88 16.29
CA LEU A 96 6.98 3.16 15.86
C LEU A 96 6.55 4.31 16.78
N PHE A 97 5.30 4.27 17.28
CA PHE A 97 4.77 5.25 18.23
C PHE A 97 5.55 5.27 19.54
N GLN A 98 5.97 4.10 20.04
CA GLN A 98 6.83 3.98 21.23
C GLN A 98 8.18 4.66 21.05
N HIS A 99 8.70 4.70 19.84
CA HIS A 99 9.99 5.32 19.50
C HIS A 99 9.89 6.80 19.15
N GLY A 100 8.71 7.39 19.11
CA GLY A 100 8.54 8.83 18.88
C GLY A 100 7.73 9.22 17.64
N ALA A 101 7.34 8.26 16.78
CA ALA A 101 6.42 8.55 15.68
C ALA A 101 5.08 9.06 16.21
N ARG A 102 4.54 10.10 15.58
CA ARG A 102 3.20 10.67 15.89
C ARG A 102 2.39 10.93 14.64
N ARG A 103 3.05 11.06 13.51
CA ARG A 103 2.43 11.28 12.19
C ARG A 103 2.76 10.10 11.30
N PHE A 104 1.72 9.39 10.91
CA PHE A 104 1.79 8.21 10.06
C PHE A 104 1.19 8.55 8.71
N VAL A 105 1.91 8.28 7.64
CA VAL A 105 1.41 8.37 6.27
C VAL A 105 1.40 6.96 5.71
N ILE A 106 0.23 6.48 5.30
CA ILE A 106 0.07 5.16 4.68
C ILE A 106 -0.13 5.35 3.19
N LEU A 107 0.83 4.90 2.39
CA LEU A 107 0.68 4.83 0.95
C LEU A 107 0.05 3.50 0.58
N ASN A 108 -1.25 3.54 0.30
CA ASN A 108 -2.05 2.35 0.05
C ASN A 108 -2.11 2.02 -1.45
N GLY A 109 -1.81 0.75 -1.76
CA GLY A 109 -1.91 0.19 -3.10
C GLY A 109 -3.22 -0.54 -3.39
N HIS A 110 -3.99 -0.95 -2.35
CA HIS A 110 -5.10 -1.87 -2.47
C HIS A 110 -6.37 -1.40 -1.75
N GLY A 111 -7.50 -1.39 -2.46
CA GLY A 111 -8.78 -0.92 -1.93
C GLY A 111 -9.30 -1.71 -0.72
N GLY A 112 -9.07 -3.02 -0.68
CA GLY A 112 -9.47 -3.89 0.44
C GLY A 112 -8.81 -3.54 1.77
N ASN A 113 -7.68 -2.83 1.76
CA ASN A 113 -6.94 -2.45 2.96
C ASN A 113 -7.59 -1.29 3.74
N ILE A 114 -8.42 -0.47 3.08
CA ILE A 114 -8.97 0.79 3.63
C ILE A 114 -9.59 0.59 5.01
N LYS A 115 -10.46 -0.44 5.19
CA LYS A 115 -11.11 -0.70 6.49
C LYS A 115 -10.12 -0.97 7.62
N SER A 116 -9.01 -1.63 7.33
CA SER A 116 -7.96 -1.91 8.31
C SER A 116 -7.17 -0.66 8.65
N ILE A 117 -6.84 0.14 7.63
CA ILE A 117 -6.12 1.41 7.78
C ILE A 117 -6.95 2.41 8.59
N ASP A 118 -8.23 2.57 8.30
CA ASP A 118 -9.16 3.42 9.04
C ASP A 118 -9.19 3.07 10.53
N ARG A 119 -9.32 1.78 10.87
CA ARG A 119 -9.33 1.32 12.27
C ARG A 119 -8.02 1.66 12.99
N VAL A 120 -6.87 1.44 12.35
CA VAL A 120 -5.56 1.84 12.91
C VAL A 120 -5.50 3.36 13.07
N GLY A 121 -6.03 4.12 12.13
CA GLY A 121 -6.11 5.58 12.21
C GLY A 121 -6.87 6.06 13.45
N TYR A 122 -8.02 5.46 13.77
CA TYR A 122 -8.76 5.77 15.00
C TYR A 122 -7.96 5.44 16.26
N ASP A 123 -7.22 4.31 16.28
CA ASP A 123 -6.42 3.93 17.44
C ASP A 123 -5.22 4.87 17.63
N ILE A 124 -4.57 5.29 16.55
CA ILE A 124 -3.50 6.28 16.58
C ILE A 124 -4.02 7.63 17.07
N GLN A 125 -5.19 8.06 16.59
CA GLN A 125 -5.82 9.32 17.04
C GLN A 125 -6.12 9.31 18.54
N ARG A 126 -6.64 8.20 19.08
CA ARG A 126 -6.89 8.06 20.52
C ARG A 126 -5.63 8.17 21.38
N LYS A 127 -4.47 7.84 20.80
CA LYS A 127 -3.15 7.97 21.44
C LYS A 127 -2.51 9.35 21.23
N GLY A 128 -3.20 10.28 20.56
CA GLY A 128 -2.71 11.63 20.27
C GLY A 128 -1.81 11.75 19.04
N GLY A 129 -1.82 10.76 18.16
CA GLY A 129 -1.16 10.81 16.86
C GLY A 129 -2.12 11.16 15.71
N ILE A 130 -1.59 11.17 14.50
CA ILE A 130 -2.35 11.40 13.26
C ILE A 130 -1.96 10.31 12.26
N LEU A 131 -2.93 9.78 11.54
CA LEU A 131 -2.71 8.92 10.38
C LEU A 131 -3.38 9.53 9.16
N ALA A 132 -2.64 9.68 8.07
CA ALA A 132 -3.13 10.05 6.76
C ALA A 132 -3.03 8.84 5.82
N GLU A 133 -4.09 8.53 5.10
CA GLU A 133 -4.14 7.51 4.08
C GLU A 133 -4.06 8.16 2.69
N LEU A 134 -3.14 7.69 1.87
CA LEU A 134 -2.93 8.08 0.48
C LEU A 134 -3.24 6.90 -0.42
N ASN A 135 -4.41 6.89 -1.01
CA ASN A 135 -4.81 5.91 -2.02
C ASN A 135 -4.29 6.39 -3.38
N TRP A 136 -3.22 5.75 -3.90
CA TRP A 136 -2.52 6.25 -5.07
C TRP A 136 -3.42 6.44 -6.29
N TRP A 137 -4.39 5.54 -6.51
CA TRP A 137 -5.32 5.60 -7.63
C TRP A 137 -6.25 6.81 -7.57
N LEU A 138 -6.70 7.22 -6.37
CA LEU A 138 -7.52 8.43 -6.20
C LEU A 138 -6.70 9.67 -6.55
N MET A 139 -5.43 9.70 -6.17
CA MET A 139 -4.53 10.80 -6.52
C MET A 139 -4.29 10.85 -8.04
N ALA A 140 -4.15 9.69 -8.70
CA ALA A 140 -4.02 9.62 -10.16
C ALA A 140 -5.28 10.14 -10.87
N TRP A 141 -6.47 9.79 -10.38
CA TRP A 141 -7.74 10.27 -10.94
C TRP A 141 -7.95 11.78 -10.77
N ASP A 142 -7.46 12.35 -9.67
CA ASP A 142 -7.47 13.80 -9.47
C ASP A 142 -6.51 14.54 -10.42
N MET A 143 -5.42 13.89 -10.81
CA MET A 143 -4.47 14.46 -11.77
C MET A 143 -5.01 14.43 -13.20
N ASP A 144 -5.63 13.33 -13.61
CA ASP A 144 -6.25 13.17 -14.93
C ASP A 144 -7.46 12.22 -14.84
N PRO A 145 -8.71 12.74 -15.01
CA PRO A 145 -9.91 11.90 -15.00
C PRO A 145 -9.92 10.76 -16.04
N ALA A 146 -9.11 10.84 -17.09
CA ALA A 146 -8.96 9.77 -18.06
C ALA A 146 -8.27 8.52 -17.48
N TRP A 147 -7.58 8.67 -16.36
CA TRP A 147 -6.95 7.56 -15.61
C TRP A 147 -7.90 6.88 -14.64
N LYS A 148 -9.16 7.32 -14.58
CA LYS A 148 -10.15 6.67 -13.73
C LYS A 148 -10.51 5.30 -14.29
N GLY A 149 -10.04 4.26 -13.62
CA GLY A 149 -10.28 2.86 -13.96
C GLY A 149 -10.89 2.10 -12.80
N GLY A 150 -10.33 0.97 -12.50
CA GLY A 150 -10.75 0.07 -11.43
C GLY A 150 -9.81 -1.11 -11.36
N HIS A 151 -10.11 -2.05 -10.49
CA HIS A 151 -9.28 -3.22 -10.28
C HIS A 151 -8.93 -3.95 -11.59
N GLY A 152 -7.63 -4.17 -11.85
CA GLY A 152 -7.12 -4.71 -13.11
C GLY A 152 -7.28 -3.75 -14.30
N GLY A 153 -7.50 -2.47 -14.04
CA GLY A 153 -7.85 -1.47 -15.04
C GLY A 153 -6.66 -0.82 -15.78
N GLY A 154 -7.00 0.19 -16.57
CA GLY A 154 -6.03 0.87 -17.44
C GLY A 154 -4.98 1.65 -16.66
N GLU A 155 -5.34 2.27 -15.53
CA GLU A 155 -4.41 3.02 -14.69
C GLU A 155 -3.36 2.13 -14.02
N GLU A 156 -3.77 0.97 -13.54
CA GLU A 156 -2.84 -0.01 -12.95
C GLU A 156 -1.95 -0.61 -14.02
N THR A 157 -2.52 -0.95 -15.17
CA THR A 157 -1.76 -1.43 -16.33
C THR A 157 -0.72 -0.40 -16.77
N ALA A 158 -1.11 0.88 -16.89
CA ALA A 158 -0.20 1.96 -17.25
C ALA A 158 0.91 2.17 -16.21
N ALA A 159 0.57 2.06 -14.91
CA ALA A 159 1.54 2.17 -13.83
C ALA A 159 2.58 1.03 -13.90
N ILE A 160 2.15 -0.23 -14.08
CA ILE A 160 3.06 -1.37 -14.21
C ILE A 160 3.90 -1.27 -15.47
N LEU A 161 3.33 -0.85 -16.62
CA LEU A 161 4.11 -0.58 -17.82
C LEU A 161 5.18 0.51 -17.61
N GLY A 162 4.88 1.51 -16.79
CA GLY A 162 5.83 2.56 -16.42
C GLY A 162 6.92 2.09 -15.44
N ILE A 163 6.67 1.04 -14.66
CA ILE A 163 7.63 0.41 -13.74
C ILE A 163 8.53 -0.55 -14.51
N ASP A 164 7.94 -1.55 -15.15
CA ASP A 164 8.61 -2.56 -15.95
C ASP A 164 7.65 -3.17 -16.98
N PRO A 165 7.77 -2.83 -18.27
CA PRO A 165 6.89 -3.36 -19.33
C PRO A 165 6.92 -4.88 -19.45
N SER A 166 7.97 -5.55 -19.01
CA SER A 166 8.09 -7.01 -19.10
C SER A 166 7.15 -7.75 -18.15
N LEU A 167 6.59 -7.05 -17.16
CA LEU A 167 5.62 -7.60 -16.20
C LEU A 167 4.18 -7.64 -16.74
N VAL A 168 3.91 -7.02 -17.89
CA VAL A 168 2.57 -7.00 -18.50
C VAL A 168 2.53 -7.91 -19.73
N ASP A 169 1.68 -8.94 -19.66
CA ASP A 169 1.40 -9.78 -20.82
C ASP A 169 0.37 -9.10 -21.73
N GLN A 170 0.84 -8.37 -22.74
CA GLN A 170 -0.01 -7.61 -23.63
C GLN A 170 -0.92 -8.49 -24.51
N SER A 171 -0.63 -9.80 -24.65
CA SER A 171 -1.49 -10.74 -25.39
C SER A 171 -2.76 -11.12 -24.63
N GLU A 172 -2.77 -10.93 -23.32
CA GLU A 172 -3.87 -11.26 -22.42
C GLU A 172 -4.68 -10.02 -21.97
N VAL A 173 -4.37 -8.85 -22.51
CA VAL A 173 -5.10 -7.61 -22.22
C VAL A 173 -6.47 -7.65 -22.90
N ALA A 174 -7.42 -8.37 -22.37
CA ALA A 174 -8.82 -8.29 -22.78
C ALA A 174 -9.77 -9.12 -21.90
N GLY A 175 -10.94 -8.56 -21.64
CA GLY A 175 -12.09 -9.24 -21.08
C GLY A 175 -12.41 -8.88 -19.61
N PRO A 176 -13.69 -9.00 -19.24
CA PRO A 176 -14.11 -8.68 -17.88
C PRO A 176 -13.59 -9.71 -16.88
N MET A 177 -13.02 -9.24 -15.78
CA MET A 177 -12.72 -10.08 -14.61
C MET A 177 -14.01 -10.39 -13.85
N LYS A 178 -14.16 -11.63 -13.38
CA LYS A 178 -15.25 -12.01 -12.50
C LYS A 178 -14.80 -11.83 -11.06
N LEU A 179 -15.45 -10.92 -10.36
CA LEU A 179 -15.32 -10.80 -8.91
C LEU A 179 -16.27 -11.80 -8.25
N HIS A 180 -15.82 -12.46 -7.19
CA HIS A 180 -16.73 -13.19 -6.32
C HIS A 180 -17.55 -12.20 -5.49
N ASP A 181 -18.87 -12.45 -5.45
CA ASP A 181 -19.74 -11.68 -4.57
C ASP A 181 -19.54 -12.20 -3.13
N VAL A 182 -18.92 -11.38 -2.30
CA VAL A 182 -18.70 -11.67 -0.86
C VAL A 182 -19.78 -11.04 0.01
N SER A 183 -20.96 -10.81 -0.55
CA SER A 183 -22.11 -10.28 0.16
C SER A 183 -22.90 -11.37 0.87
N ASP A 184 -22.30 -12.02 1.88
CA ASP A 184 -23.04 -12.83 2.88
C ASP A 184 -22.49 -12.57 4.29
#